data_81422b098098ce5cba6a10e040ce24b7
#
_entry.id   81422b098098ce5cba6a10e040ce24b7
#
_cell.length_a   1.000
_cell.length_b   1.000
_cell.length_c   1.000
_cell.angle_alpha   90.00
_cell.angle_beta   90.00
_cell.angle_gamma   90.00
#
_symmetry.space_group_name_H-M   'P 1'
#
loop_
_entity.id
_entity.type
_entity.pdbx_description
1 polymer ?
#
loop_
_entity_poly.entity_id
_entity_poly.type
_entity_poly.pdbx_seq_one_letter_code
_entity_poly.pdbx_strand_id
1 'polypeptide(L)'
;SHGKKFNLGLEAGSKPELHAVIAINMDSDSLIICNGYKDESYIELALLAQKMGKRIFLVVEKMNELKLIAKMAKQLNVKPNIGIRIKLASSGSGKWEDSGGDASKFGLSSSELLEALDFMASKGMQDCLKLIHFHIGSQVTKIRRIKTALREASQFYVQLHNMGFNVEFV
;
A
#
# COMPACT_ATOMS: atom_id res chain seq x y z
N SER A 1 -17.20 16.63 -11.52
CA SER A 1 -15.94 16.31 -12.20
C SER A 1 -15.96 14.90 -12.77
N HIS A 2 -15.10 14.60 -13.77
CA HIS A 2 -15.01 13.27 -14.39
C HIS A 2 -14.72 12.16 -13.37
N GLY A 3 -13.91 12.44 -12.35
CA GLY A 3 -13.56 11.47 -11.31
C GLY A 3 -14.75 10.89 -10.56
N LYS A 4 -15.73 11.71 -10.20
CA LYS A 4 -16.96 11.26 -9.54
C LYS A 4 -17.75 10.27 -10.38
N LYS A 5 -17.86 10.52 -11.69
CA LYS A 5 -18.62 9.68 -12.62
C LYS A 5 -18.04 8.25 -12.73
N PHE A 6 -16.74 8.09 -12.53
CA PHE A 6 -16.02 6.82 -12.67
C PHE A 6 -15.53 6.25 -11.34
N ASN A 7 -15.91 6.86 -10.21
CA ASN A 7 -15.47 6.45 -8.88
C ASN A 7 -13.94 6.28 -8.75
N LEU A 8 -13.18 7.24 -9.33
CA LEU A 8 -11.72 7.21 -9.34
C LEU A 8 -11.16 7.56 -7.96
N GLY A 9 -10.21 6.75 -7.48
CA GLY A 9 -9.39 7.07 -6.33
C GLY A 9 -8.25 8.03 -6.68
N LEU A 10 -7.57 8.52 -5.65
CA LEU A 10 -6.41 9.39 -5.75
C LEU A 10 -5.22 8.78 -5.02
N GLU A 11 -4.02 9.10 -5.49
CA GLU A 11 -2.76 8.71 -4.85
C GLU A 11 -2.08 9.93 -4.25
N ALA A 12 -1.37 9.72 -3.14
CA ALA A 12 -0.48 10.68 -2.52
C ALA A 12 0.86 10.00 -2.18
N GLY A 13 1.95 10.43 -2.79
CA GLY A 13 3.31 9.93 -2.54
C GLY A 13 4.09 10.77 -1.51
N SER A 14 3.49 11.83 -1.00
CA SER A 14 4.09 12.73 -0.02
C SER A 14 3.04 13.40 0.86
N LYS A 15 3.47 13.94 2.01
CA LYS A 15 2.57 14.67 2.92
C LYS A 15 1.91 15.89 2.27
N PRO A 16 2.62 16.76 1.50
CA PRO A 16 1.97 17.86 0.79
C PRO A 16 0.91 17.40 -0.21
N GLU A 17 1.17 16.30 -0.93
CA GLU A 17 0.18 15.72 -1.85
C GLU A 17 -1.04 15.20 -1.09
N LEU A 18 -0.84 14.57 0.08
CA LEU A 18 -1.96 14.10 0.91
C LEU A 18 -2.85 15.26 1.36
N HIS A 19 -2.28 16.41 1.75
CA HIS A 19 -3.06 17.60 2.05
C HIS A 19 -3.91 18.05 0.86
N ALA A 20 -3.31 18.11 -0.34
CA ALA A 20 -4.04 18.47 -1.56
C ALA A 20 -5.15 17.47 -1.88
N VAL A 21 -4.85 16.16 -1.78
CA VAL A 21 -5.81 15.08 -2.05
C VAL A 21 -6.99 15.13 -1.07
N ILE A 22 -6.73 15.33 0.23
CA ILE A 22 -7.81 15.47 1.24
C ILE A 22 -8.69 16.67 0.93
N ALA A 23 -8.09 17.80 0.52
CA ALA A 23 -8.83 19.02 0.21
C ALA A 23 -9.74 18.88 -1.02
N ILE A 24 -9.30 18.16 -2.06
CA ILE A 24 -10.07 18.00 -3.31
C ILE A 24 -10.99 16.77 -3.31
N ASN A 25 -10.71 15.77 -2.45
CA ASN A 25 -11.51 14.57 -2.34
C ASN A 25 -12.77 14.84 -1.50
N MET A 26 -13.84 15.20 -2.20
CA MET A 26 -15.15 15.50 -1.59
C MET A 26 -15.99 14.24 -1.34
N ASP A 27 -15.58 13.09 -1.91
CA ASP A 27 -16.32 11.84 -1.83
C ASP A 27 -15.68 10.92 -0.76
N SER A 28 -16.48 10.46 0.20
CA SER A 28 -16.00 9.56 1.27
C SER A 28 -15.66 8.17 0.75
N ASP A 29 -16.25 7.75 -0.37
CA ASP A 29 -16.10 6.39 -0.89
C ASP A 29 -14.90 6.22 -1.83
N SER A 30 -14.38 7.32 -2.36
CA SER A 30 -13.18 7.30 -3.21
C SER A 30 -11.94 6.92 -2.42
N LEU A 31 -11.16 5.98 -2.97
CA LEU A 31 -9.91 5.51 -2.36
C LEU A 31 -8.85 6.61 -2.35
N ILE A 32 -8.10 6.71 -1.26
CA ILE A 32 -6.88 7.50 -1.17
C ILE A 32 -5.74 6.54 -0.83
N ILE A 33 -4.81 6.37 -1.76
CA ILE A 33 -3.66 5.47 -1.62
C ILE A 33 -2.44 6.28 -1.23
N CYS A 34 -1.91 6.05 -0.03
CA CYS A 34 -0.75 6.72 0.51
C CYS A 34 0.52 5.89 0.25
N ASN A 35 1.23 6.19 -0.83
CA ASN A 35 2.51 5.61 -1.22
C ASN A 35 3.69 6.48 -0.73
N GLY A 36 4.92 6.11 -1.12
CA GLY A 36 6.14 6.84 -0.79
C GLY A 36 6.56 6.69 0.67
N TYR A 37 7.68 7.32 1.02
CA TYR A 37 8.20 7.33 2.39
C TYR A 37 7.26 8.10 3.34
N LYS A 38 6.94 7.49 4.48
CA LYS A 38 6.02 8.06 5.47
C LYS A 38 6.72 8.28 6.80
N ASP A 39 6.82 9.54 7.18
CA ASP A 39 7.20 9.94 8.52
C ASP A 39 5.99 9.92 9.48
N GLU A 40 6.25 10.19 10.76
CA GLU A 40 5.21 10.20 11.80
C GLU A 40 4.09 11.19 11.46
N SER A 41 4.43 12.38 10.98
CA SER A 41 3.46 13.42 10.66
C SER A 41 2.60 13.10 9.43
N TYR A 42 3.15 12.36 8.46
CA TYR A 42 2.38 11.86 7.32
C TYR A 42 1.36 10.80 7.75
N ILE A 43 1.82 9.84 8.58
CA ILE A 43 0.96 8.76 9.10
C ILE A 43 -0.14 9.35 9.98
N GLU A 44 0.18 10.30 10.85
CA GLU A 44 -0.80 10.98 11.69
C GLU A 44 -1.89 11.66 10.85
N LEU A 45 -1.51 12.44 9.85
CA LEU A 45 -2.46 13.10 8.94
C LEU A 45 -3.37 12.09 8.25
N ALA A 46 -2.82 10.99 7.74
CA ALA A 46 -3.59 9.95 7.08
C ALA A 46 -4.60 9.28 8.02
N LEU A 47 -4.18 8.94 9.25
CA LEU A 47 -5.05 8.33 10.25
C LEU A 47 -6.15 9.28 10.72
N LEU A 48 -5.84 10.57 10.91
CA LEU A 48 -6.84 11.60 11.25
C LEU A 48 -7.86 11.77 10.13
N ALA A 49 -7.41 11.82 8.88
CA ALA A 49 -8.32 11.89 7.73
C ALA A 49 -9.18 10.63 7.61
N GLN A 50 -8.64 9.45 7.91
CA GLN A 50 -9.43 8.22 8.00
C GLN A 50 -10.48 8.30 9.11
N LYS A 51 -10.14 8.85 10.28
CA LYS A 51 -11.08 9.08 11.38
C LYS A 51 -12.20 10.05 11.01
N MET A 52 -11.93 10.98 10.10
CA MET A 52 -12.92 11.90 9.52
C MET A 52 -13.79 11.26 8.42
N GLY A 53 -13.66 9.95 8.19
CA GLY A 53 -14.46 9.20 7.21
C GLY A 53 -13.86 9.10 5.82
N LYS A 54 -12.59 9.50 5.59
CA LYS A 54 -11.91 9.27 4.32
C LYS A 54 -11.45 7.82 4.20
N ARG A 55 -11.58 7.23 3.01
CA ARG A 55 -11.16 5.86 2.74
C ARG A 55 -9.68 5.81 2.34
N ILE A 56 -8.81 5.88 3.37
CA ILE A 56 -7.34 5.95 3.21
C ILE A 56 -6.70 4.58 3.39
N PHE A 57 -5.70 4.28 2.56
CA PHE A 57 -4.84 3.11 2.64
C PHE A 57 -3.39 3.54 2.77
N LEU A 58 -2.75 3.18 3.87
CA LEU A 58 -1.33 3.41 4.13
C LEU A 58 -0.52 2.24 3.54
N VAL A 59 0.17 2.47 2.44
CA VAL A 59 0.98 1.43 1.78
C VAL A 59 2.36 1.37 2.41
N VAL A 60 2.62 0.29 3.14
CA VAL A 60 3.91 0.03 3.80
C VAL A 60 4.96 -0.34 2.77
N GLU A 61 6.07 0.39 2.78
CA GLU A 61 7.23 0.15 1.91
C GLU A 61 8.46 -0.33 2.70
N LYS A 62 8.44 -0.20 4.04
CA LYS A 62 9.49 -0.63 4.98
C LYS A 62 8.90 -1.07 6.31
N MET A 63 9.55 -2.03 6.98
CA MET A 63 9.11 -2.53 8.30
C MET A 63 8.95 -1.43 9.36
N ASN A 64 9.82 -0.42 9.35
CA ASN A 64 9.73 0.68 10.32
C ASN A 64 8.43 1.50 10.17
N GLU A 65 7.91 1.65 8.94
CA GLU A 65 6.63 2.31 8.71
C GLU A 65 5.48 1.53 9.34
N LEU A 66 5.48 0.19 9.21
CA LEU A 66 4.45 -0.65 9.81
C LEU A 66 4.41 -0.51 11.34
N LYS A 67 5.60 -0.51 11.98
CA LYS A 67 5.73 -0.32 13.44
C LYS A 67 5.21 1.06 13.86
N LEU A 68 5.50 2.08 13.07
CA LEU A 68 5.06 3.46 13.32
C LEU A 68 3.54 3.60 13.13
N ILE A 69 2.97 3.02 12.07
CA ILE A 69 1.52 2.97 11.85
C ILE A 69 0.82 2.30 13.03
N ALA A 70 1.32 1.16 13.50
CA ALA A 70 0.72 0.44 14.63
C ALA A 70 0.74 1.28 15.92
N LYS A 71 1.87 1.98 16.19
CA LYS A 71 2.00 2.91 17.33
C LYS A 71 0.97 4.04 17.25
N MET A 72 0.94 4.74 16.12
CA MET A 72 0.05 5.90 15.92
C MET A 72 -1.43 5.51 15.89
N ALA A 73 -1.77 4.40 15.24
CA ALA A 73 -3.12 3.86 15.20
C ALA A 73 -3.67 3.59 16.60
N LYS A 74 -2.83 3.02 17.49
CA LYS A 74 -3.17 2.81 18.90
C LYS A 74 -3.38 4.13 19.64
N GLN A 75 -2.49 5.11 19.45
CA GLN A 75 -2.59 6.43 20.10
C GLN A 75 -3.84 7.19 19.70
N LEU A 76 -4.20 7.15 18.42
CA LEU A 76 -5.35 7.86 17.86
C LEU A 76 -6.67 7.06 17.98
N ASN A 77 -6.60 5.83 18.46
CA ASN A 77 -7.73 4.89 18.52
C ASN A 77 -8.42 4.76 17.13
N VAL A 78 -7.62 4.41 16.12
CA VAL A 78 -8.08 4.21 14.74
C VAL A 78 -7.63 2.83 14.28
N LYS A 79 -8.53 2.08 13.61
CA LYS A 79 -8.18 0.83 12.92
C LYS A 79 -7.69 1.19 11.50
N PRO A 80 -6.37 1.12 11.21
CA PRO A 80 -5.84 1.57 9.93
C PRO A 80 -6.20 0.62 8.79
N ASN A 81 -6.43 1.13 7.58
CA ASN A 81 -6.37 0.30 6.38
C ASN A 81 -4.93 0.28 5.88
N ILE A 82 -4.32 -0.88 5.88
CA ILE A 82 -2.92 -1.07 5.51
C ILE A 82 -2.85 -1.74 4.15
N GLY A 83 -2.00 -1.20 3.28
CA GLY A 83 -1.46 -1.87 2.12
C GLY A 83 -0.03 -2.31 2.38
N ILE A 84 0.44 -3.35 1.70
CA ILE A 84 1.86 -3.73 1.70
C ILE A 84 2.35 -3.69 0.26
N ARG A 85 3.44 -2.95 0.02
CA ARG A 85 4.15 -3.01 -1.25
C ARG A 85 5.12 -4.17 -1.23
N ILE A 86 4.93 -5.11 -2.15
CA ILE A 86 5.79 -6.28 -2.33
C ILE A 86 6.75 -6.07 -3.48
N LYS A 87 7.96 -6.62 -3.35
CA LYS A 87 8.91 -6.74 -4.45
C LYS A 87 8.58 -8.01 -5.23
N LEU A 88 8.35 -7.86 -6.54
CA LEU A 88 8.15 -9.01 -7.42
C LEU A 88 9.48 -9.46 -8.01
N ALA A 89 9.73 -10.77 -8.03
CA ALA A 89 10.92 -11.35 -8.66
C ALA A 89 10.91 -11.13 -10.17
N SER A 90 9.72 -11.09 -10.78
CA SER A 90 9.52 -10.90 -12.22
C SER A 90 9.70 -9.44 -12.70
N SER A 91 9.88 -8.49 -11.80
CA SER A 91 10.07 -7.09 -12.14
C SER A 91 11.53 -6.82 -12.46
N GLY A 92 11.87 -6.48 -13.67
CA GLY A 92 13.19 -5.97 -14.00
C GLY A 92 13.73 -6.46 -15.33
N SER A 93 13.40 -5.74 -16.38
CA SER A 93 14.25 -5.53 -17.55
C SER A 93 13.63 -4.42 -18.40
N GLY A 94 13.75 -3.19 -17.96
CA GLY A 94 13.44 -1.99 -18.71
C GLY A 94 14.62 -1.02 -18.64
N LYS A 95 14.57 0.09 -19.37
CA LYS A 95 15.62 1.14 -19.36
C LYS A 95 15.92 1.72 -17.95
N TRP A 96 15.14 1.32 -16.93
CA TRP A 96 15.26 1.70 -15.51
C TRP A 96 15.20 0.45 -14.64
N GLU A 97 16.17 -0.46 -14.82
CA GLU A 97 16.29 -1.73 -14.06
C GLU A 97 16.37 -1.53 -12.54
N ASP A 98 16.83 -0.35 -12.10
CA ASP A 98 17.04 -0.03 -10.68
C ASP A 98 15.75 0.26 -9.91
N SER A 99 14.59 0.37 -10.56
CA SER A 99 13.32 0.72 -9.89
C SER A 99 12.38 -0.44 -9.62
N GLY A 100 12.70 -1.65 -10.09
CA GLY A 100 11.88 -2.85 -9.92
C GLY A 100 12.68 -4.06 -9.44
N GLY A 101 12.02 -5.08 -8.92
CA GLY A 101 12.64 -6.32 -8.45
C GLY A 101 13.37 -6.18 -7.11
N ASP A 102 14.28 -7.13 -6.82
CA ASP A 102 15.06 -7.16 -5.57
C ASP A 102 15.96 -5.93 -5.38
N ALA A 103 16.36 -5.25 -6.46
CA ALA A 103 17.13 -4.01 -6.43
C ALA A 103 16.29 -2.77 -6.08
N SER A 104 14.96 -2.89 -6.04
CA SER A 104 14.09 -1.77 -5.67
C SER A 104 14.38 -1.28 -4.26
N LYS A 105 14.52 0.04 -4.09
CA LYS A 105 14.67 0.68 -2.78
C LYS A 105 13.40 0.58 -1.92
N PHE A 106 12.26 0.29 -2.53
CA PHE A 106 10.93 0.31 -1.92
C PHE A 106 10.22 -1.03 -2.08
N GLY A 107 9.40 -1.35 -1.09
CA GLY A 107 8.67 -2.60 -1.01
C GLY A 107 9.40 -3.64 -0.18
N LEU A 108 8.65 -4.58 0.36
CA LEU A 108 9.15 -5.66 1.20
C LEU A 108 9.59 -6.84 0.32
N SER A 109 10.73 -7.43 0.65
CA SER A 109 11.13 -8.75 0.17
C SER A 109 10.22 -9.84 0.77
N SER A 110 10.29 -11.06 0.27
CA SER A 110 9.48 -12.17 0.81
C SER A 110 9.75 -12.41 2.31
N SER A 111 11.00 -12.28 2.76
CA SER A 111 11.35 -12.42 4.19
C SER A 111 10.81 -11.28 5.04
N GLU A 112 10.92 -10.03 4.57
CA GLU A 112 10.36 -8.85 5.24
C GLU A 112 8.83 -8.89 5.26
N LEU A 113 8.19 -9.44 4.22
CA LEU A 113 6.74 -9.65 4.20
C LEU A 113 6.32 -10.62 5.31
N LEU A 114 6.99 -11.77 5.45
CA LEU A 114 6.69 -12.71 6.53
C LEU A 114 6.86 -12.07 7.91
N GLU A 115 7.95 -11.32 8.13
CA GLU A 115 8.15 -10.56 9.37
C GLU A 115 6.99 -9.56 9.62
N ALA A 116 6.53 -8.87 8.57
CA ALA A 116 5.42 -7.94 8.66
C ALA A 116 4.11 -8.64 9.04
N LEU A 117 3.83 -9.80 8.45
CA LEU A 117 2.64 -10.59 8.73
C LEU A 117 2.65 -11.13 10.17
N ASP A 118 3.78 -11.65 10.64
CA ASP A 118 3.95 -12.10 12.02
C ASP A 118 3.77 -10.95 13.01
N PHE A 119 4.34 -9.78 12.70
CA PHE A 119 4.15 -8.58 13.51
C PHE A 119 2.67 -8.19 13.57
N MET A 120 1.96 -8.15 12.43
CA MET A 120 0.54 -7.80 12.39
C MET A 120 -0.30 -8.83 13.17
N ALA A 121 -0.01 -10.12 13.03
CA ALA A 121 -0.67 -11.18 13.79
C ALA A 121 -0.46 -11.01 15.30
N SER A 122 0.78 -10.74 15.74
CA SER A 122 1.10 -10.51 17.16
C SER A 122 0.40 -9.30 17.79
N LYS A 123 -0.03 -8.35 16.95
CA LYS A 123 -0.75 -7.14 17.37
C LYS A 123 -2.27 -7.23 17.17
N GLY A 124 -2.79 -8.36 16.67
CA GLY A 124 -4.20 -8.51 16.33
C GLY A 124 -4.65 -7.58 15.19
N MET A 125 -3.75 -7.31 14.25
CA MET A 125 -3.97 -6.37 13.14
C MET A 125 -4.17 -7.08 11.78
N GLN A 126 -4.43 -8.40 11.75
CA GLN A 126 -4.61 -9.13 10.50
C GLN A 126 -5.70 -8.51 9.62
N ASP A 127 -6.81 -8.11 10.23
CA ASP A 127 -7.93 -7.45 9.53
C ASP A 127 -7.60 -6.04 9.00
N CYS A 128 -6.45 -5.47 9.39
CA CYS A 128 -6.01 -4.17 8.87
C CYS A 128 -5.36 -4.28 7.51
N LEU A 129 -4.82 -5.46 7.12
CA LEU A 129 -4.22 -5.67 5.82
C LEU A 129 -5.33 -5.82 4.76
N LYS A 130 -5.45 -4.82 3.90
CA LYS A 130 -6.53 -4.73 2.90
C LYS A 130 -6.04 -4.71 1.46
N LEU A 131 -4.77 -4.37 1.24
CA LEU A 131 -4.25 -4.09 -0.09
C LEU A 131 -2.86 -4.67 -0.28
N ILE A 132 -2.63 -5.31 -1.43
CA ILE A 132 -1.29 -5.63 -1.93
C ILE A 132 -0.98 -4.63 -3.04
N HIS A 133 0.19 -4.01 -2.94
CA HIS A 133 0.71 -3.10 -3.95
C HIS A 133 2.01 -3.64 -4.53
N PHE A 134 2.23 -3.45 -5.82
CA PHE A 134 3.50 -3.73 -6.48
C PHE A 134 3.76 -2.75 -7.61
N HIS A 135 5.03 -2.56 -7.95
CA HIS A 135 5.43 -1.70 -9.04
C HIS A 135 6.26 -2.49 -10.06
N ILE A 136 5.78 -2.53 -11.28
CA ILE A 136 6.41 -3.29 -12.38
C ILE A 136 7.44 -2.47 -13.18
N GLY A 137 7.72 -1.23 -12.76
CA GLY A 137 8.56 -0.27 -13.47
C GLY A 137 7.75 0.72 -14.30
N SER A 138 8.44 1.73 -14.82
CA SER A 138 7.85 2.75 -15.69
C SER A 138 7.92 2.32 -17.15
N GLN A 139 6.97 2.82 -17.96
CA GLN A 139 6.94 2.63 -19.43
C GLN A 139 7.02 1.16 -19.88
N VAL A 140 6.27 0.30 -19.23
CA VAL A 140 6.22 -1.13 -19.57
C VAL A 140 5.51 -1.31 -20.91
N THR A 141 6.25 -1.66 -21.95
CA THR A 141 5.73 -1.83 -23.32
C THR A 141 5.30 -3.26 -23.65
N LYS A 142 5.76 -4.25 -22.87
CA LYS A 142 5.49 -5.67 -23.14
C LYS A 142 4.37 -6.20 -22.23
N ILE A 143 3.22 -6.51 -22.80
CA ILE A 143 2.05 -7.05 -22.08
C ILE A 143 2.37 -8.36 -21.34
N ARG A 144 3.33 -9.14 -21.82
CA ARG A 144 3.79 -10.37 -21.16
C ARG A 144 4.31 -10.12 -19.74
N ARG A 145 4.98 -8.97 -19.52
CA ARG A 145 5.48 -8.58 -18.19
C ARG A 145 4.34 -8.30 -17.23
N ILE A 146 3.33 -7.58 -17.71
CA ILE A 146 2.12 -7.32 -16.90
C ILE A 146 1.47 -8.63 -16.49
N LYS A 147 1.30 -9.59 -17.44
CA LYS A 147 0.74 -10.90 -17.13
C LYS A 147 1.57 -11.69 -16.12
N THR A 148 2.91 -11.66 -16.23
CA THR A 148 3.79 -12.35 -15.29
C THR A 148 3.71 -11.73 -13.89
N ALA A 149 3.75 -10.40 -13.80
CA ALA A 149 3.61 -9.68 -12.53
C ALA A 149 2.26 -9.95 -11.85
N LEU A 150 1.17 -9.93 -12.61
CA LEU A 150 -0.16 -10.25 -12.10
C LEU A 150 -0.25 -11.70 -11.59
N ARG A 151 0.36 -12.65 -12.29
CA ARG A 151 0.41 -14.06 -11.86
C ARG A 151 1.14 -14.19 -10.52
N GLU A 152 2.29 -13.52 -10.37
CA GLU A 152 3.05 -13.53 -9.13
C GLU A 152 2.27 -12.85 -7.98
N ALA A 153 1.70 -11.67 -8.22
CA ALA A 153 0.87 -10.98 -7.24
C ALA A 153 -0.35 -11.82 -6.81
N SER A 154 -0.97 -12.56 -7.74
CA SER A 154 -2.08 -13.47 -7.42
C SER A 154 -1.65 -14.62 -6.51
N GLN A 155 -0.41 -15.11 -6.63
CA GLN A 155 0.13 -16.12 -5.71
C GLN A 155 0.28 -15.57 -4.29
N PHE A 156 0.80 -14.34 -4.14
CA PHE A 156 0.83 -13.67 -2.84
C PHE A 156 -0.56 -13.49 -2.25
N TYR A 157 -1.52 -13.05 -3.06
CA TYR A 157 -2.91 -12.88 -2.63
C TYR A 157 -3.49 -14.19 -2.06
N VAL A 158 -3.34 -15.31 -2.77
CA VAL A 158 -3.83 -16.62 -2.34
C VAL A 158 -3.15 -17.07 -1.04
N GLN A 159 -1.82 -16.90 -0.94
CA GLN A 159 -1.08 -17.26 0.26
C GLN A 159 -1.53 -16.45 1.48
N LEU A 160 -1.69 -15.14 1.34
CA LEU A 160 -2.18 -14.26 2.40
C LEU A 160 -3.59 -14.67 2.86
N HIS A 161 -4.47 -14.99 1.92
CA HIS A 161 -5.80 -15.48 2.25
C HIS A 161 -5.76 -16.79 3.05
N ASN A 162 -4.89 -17.74 2.65
CA ASN A 162 -4.69 -19.01 3.35
C ASN A 162 -4.09 -18.82 4.76
N MET A 163 -3.35 -17.72 4.99
CA MET A 163 -2.82 -17.33 6.30
C MET A 163 -3.83 -16.54 7.15
N GLY A 164 -5.06 -16.36 6.68
CA GLY A 164 -6.13 -15.67 7.41
C GLY A 164 -6.14 -14.15 7.28
N PHE A 165 -5.41 -13.60 6.29
CA PHE A 165 -5.46 -12.17 5.98
C PHE A 165 -6.55 -11.90 4.92
N ASN A 166 -7.44 -10.96 5.20
CA ASN A 166 -8.54 -10.60 4.30
C ASN A 166 -8.17 -9.41 3.41
N VAL A 167 -7.34 -9.68 2.40
CA VAL A 167 -6.94 -8.68 1.39
C VAL A 167 -8.09 -8.45 0.42
N GLU A 168 -8.45 -7.18 0.21
CA GLU A 168 -9.59 -6.77 -0.64
C GLU A 168 -9.15 -6.24 -2.00
N PHE A 169 -7.90 -5.72 -2.09
CA PHE A 169 -7.39 -5.04 -3.29
C PHE A 169 -6.00 -5.55 -3.68
N VAL A 170 -5.76 -5.60 -4.99
CA VAL A 170 -4.44 -5.84 -5.60
C VAL A 170 -4.18 -4.76 -6.64
#